data_20546a15beb1407694f8ade7d5c5d169
#
_entry.id   20546a15beb1407694f8ade7d5c5d169
#
_cell.length_a   1.000
_cell.length_b   1.000
_cell.length_c   1.000
_cell.angle_alpha   90.00
_cell.angle_beta   90.00
_cell.angle_gamma   90.00
#
_symmetry.space_group_name_H-M   'P 1'
#
loop_
_entity.id
_entity.type
_entity.pdbx_description
1 polymer ?
#
loop_
_entity_poly.entity_id
_entity_poly.type
_entity_poly.pdbx_seq_one_letter_code
_entity_poly.pdbx_strand_id
1 'polypeptide(L)'
;MEHAYIIDGRRSYIGVENGMYKHLPAEVLAAEVLCALVSESVRQTVDEVIVGNGVGASGNIGRLATLTAHFPKEVPAYTVDMQCGSGLEALTIAAAKIKSGQADLIVAGGVDSSSTAPRRAYNRNHPDYERYGGEESFYSVAKFAPGDHDPYAMIRGAERVAVDTHMTRQELNKWVLRSHTLAKQAREAGVLEPYLVGVQGAVADAGIRDRMSERFLDKLPPLLPDGAILTAGNTCLMHDGAAFLLVASKRYVEEHNLTPLAEIVDSVTVGGNPDKSPETAIFAIRKLLAKTGHTAEDIAVFECNEAFAVIDELFARAYPEAVDRYNRYGGALAYGHPYGASGGIITIHACRALQETPGYAVCSIAAAGGIGHALLLRAGGM
;
A
#
# COMPACT_ATOMS: atom_id res chain seq x y z
N MET A 1 4.00 -14.75 24.69
CA MET A 1 4.52 -14.33 23.38
C MET A 1 4.78 -12.84 23.45
N GLU A 2 5.86 -12.36 22.85
CA GLU A 2 6.15 -10.94 22.74
C GLU A 2 5.11 -10.25 21.85
N HIS A 3 4.81 -8.99 22.14
CA HIS A 3 3.85 -8.20 21.37
C HIS A 3 4.60 -7.21 20.47
N ALA A 4 4.05 -6.92 19.30
CA ALA A 4 4.58 -5.95 18.36
C ALA A 4 3.64 -4.76 18.24
N TYR A 5 4.13 -3.58 18.54
CA TYR A 5 3.34 -2.35 18.57
C TYR A 5 3.81 -1.37 17.51
N ILE A 6 2.87 -0.74 16.83
CA ILE A 6 3.12 0.44 16.01
C ILE A 6 3.12 1.66 16.95
N ILE A 7 4.25 2.36 17.03
CA ILE A 7 4.42 3.50 17.94
C ILE A 7 4.39 4.85 17.22
N ASP A 8 4.72 4.91 15.94
CA ASP A 8 4.60 6.09 15.08
C ASP A 8 4.56 5.69 13.60
N GLY A 9 4.16 6.63 12.72
CA GLY A 9 4.15 6.45 11.28
C GLY A 9 4.20 7.77 10.54
N ARG A 10 4.85 7.79 9.38
CA ARG A 10 4.90 8.96 8.49
C ARG A 10 4.78 8.51 7.04
N ARG A 11 4.13 9.36 6.23
CA ARG A 11 4.11 9.21 4.78
C ARG A 11 4.38 10.53 4.07
N SER A 12 4.95 10.48 2.89
CA SER A 12 4.98 11.64 2.01
C SER A 12 3.55 11.99 1.54
N TYR A 13 3.35 13.20 1.05
CA TYR A 13 2.27 13.42 0.09
C TYR A 13 2.47 12.50 -1.11
N ILE A 14 1.38 12.07 -1.76
CA ILE A 14 1.41 11.14 -2.88
C ILE A 14 1.40 11.95 -4.19
N GLY A 15 2.42 11.74 -5.01
CA GLY A 15 2.59 12.37 -6.33
C GLY A 15 2.03 11.50 -7.44
N VAL A 16 1.40 12.10 -8.45
CA VAL A 16 1.12 11.42 -9.71
C VAL A 16 2.42 11.25 -10.49
N GLU A 17 2.56 10.15 -11.21
CA GLU A 17 3.71 9.90 -12.10
C GLU A 17 4.01 11.11 -12.99
N ASN A 18 5.30 11.44 -13.13
CA ASN A 18 5.80 12.62 -13.82
C ASN A 18 5.30 13.97 -13.25
N GLY A 19 4.77 13.97 -12.02
CA GLY A 19 4.29 15.12 -11.28
C GLY A 19 5.34 15.76 -10.38
N MET A 20 4.95 16.02 -9.12
CA MET A 20 5.78 16.77 -8.17
C MET A 20 7.12 16.10 -7.81
N TYR A 21 7.21 14.77 -7.93
CA TYR A 21 8.43 14.00 -7.64
C TYR A 21 9.17 13.49 -8.88
N LYS A 22 8.87 14.00 -10.07
CA LYS A 22 9.41 13.50 -11.35
C LYS A 22 10.93 13.44 -11.47
N HIS A 23 11.66 14.16 -10.63
CA HIS A 23 13.12 14.19 -10.59
C HIS A 23 13.70 13.68 -9.26
N LEU A 24 12.85 13.14 -8.39
CA LEU A 24 13.26 12.70 -7.07
C LEU A 24 13.43 11.17 -7.07
N PRO A 25 14.66 10.65 -6.93
CA PRO A 25 14.88 9.22 -6.81
C PRO A 25 14.12 8.62 -5.63
N ALA A 26 13.67 7.38 -5.77
CA ALA A 26 12.85 6.72 -4.76
C ALA A 26 13.57 6.60 -3.41
N GLU A 27 14.89 6.35 -3.41
CA GLU A 27 15.70 6.29 -2.18
C GLU A 27 15.79 7.63 -1.46
N VAL A 28 15.75 8.75 -2.19
CA VAL A 28 15.77 10.10 -1.60
C VAL A 28 14.37 10.41 -1.02
N LEU A 29 13.31 10.08 -1.75
CA LEU A 29 11.92 10.22 -1.25
C LEU A 29 11.73 9.42 0.04
N ALA A 30 12.23 8.17 0.07
CA ALA A 30 12.21 7.34 1.27
C ALA A 30 13.01 7.96 2.42
N ALA A 31 14.23 8.46 2.14
CA ALA A 31 15.11 9.03 3.15
C ALA A 31 14.49 10.26 3.85
N GLU A 32 13.81 11.13 3.12
CA GLU A 32 13.11 12.28 3.69
C GLU A 32 12.00 11.85 4.68
N VAL A 33 11.24 10.82 4.34
CA VAL A 33 10.19 10.28 5.23
C VAL A 33 10.81 9.56 6.43
N LEU A 34 11.88 8.78 6.23
CA LEU A 34 12.64 8.13 7.31
C LEU A 34 13.22 9.16 8.28
N CYS A 35 13.78 10.26 7.78
CA CYS A 35 14.31 11.34 8.60
C CYS A 35 13.23 12.05 9.41
N ALA A 36 12.05 12.22 8.86
CA ALA A 36 10.92 12.81 9.57
C ALA A 36 10.29 11.87 10.62
N LEU A 37 10.36 10.56 10.39
CA LEU A 37 9.83 9.55 11.30
C LEU A 37 10.78 9.30 12.47
N VAL A 38 12.09 9.22 12.21
CA VAL A 38 13.08 8.76 13.20
C VAL A 38 14.11 9.84 13.48
N SER A 39 14.08 10.37 14.69
CA SER A 39 15.09 11.35 15.13
C SER A 39 16.52 10.75 15.13
N GLU A 40 17.54 11.59 15.07
CA GLU A 40 18.94 11.15 15.02
C GLU A 40 19.33 10.25 16.20
N SER A 41 18.83 10.57 17.40
CA SER A 41 19.08 9.76 18.59
C SER A 41 18.41 8.39 18.53
N VAL A 42 17.17 8.31 18.01
CA VAL A 42 16.43 7.05 17.90
C VAL A 42 17.01 6.17 16.77
N ARG A 43 17.60 6.75 15.71
CA ARG A 43 18.27 5.94 14.65
C ARG A 43 19.38 5.05 15.20
N GLN A 44 20.01 5.43 16.31
CA GLN A 44 21.06 4.65 16.97
C GLN A 44 20.52 3.40 17.67
N THR A 45 19.21 3.34 17.94
CA THR A 45 18.55 2.22 18.64
C THR A 45 17.72 1.34 17.71
N VAL A 46 17.63 1.69 16.41
CA VAL A 46 16.91 0.86 15.42
C VAL A 46 17.72 -0.38 15.11
N ASP A 47 17.11 -1.54 15.26
CA ASP A 47 17.73 -2.83 14.97
C ASP A 47 17.80 -3.13 13.48
N GLU A 48 16.76 -2.73 12.71
CA GLU A 48 16.65 -3.04 11.29
C GLU A 48 15.67 -2.12 10.55
N VAL A 49 15.87 -1.97 9.24
CA VAL A 49 14.93 -1.27 8.34
C VAL A 49 14.47 -2.20 7.23
N ILE A 50 13.16 -2.39 7.08
CA ILE A 50 12.54 -3.28 6.08
C ILE A 50 11.69 -2.45 5.12
N VAL A 51 12.08 -2.44 3.84
CA VAL A 51 11.49 -1.54 2.83
C VAL A 51 10.81 -2.32 1.72
N GLY A 52 9.50 -2.17 1.60
CA GLY A 52 8.72 -2.64 0.46
C GLY A 52 9.00 -1.78 -0.78
N ASN A 53 9.20 -2.43 -1.93
CA ASN A 53 9.32 -1.76 -3.23
C ASN A 53 8.82 -2.70 -4.33
N GLY A 54 7.85 -2.26 -5.13
CA GLY A 54 7.17 -3.08 -6.13
C GLY A 54 7.54 -2.72 -7.58
N VAL A 55 7.82 -1.45 -7.86
CA VAL A 55 8.24 -1.03 -9.23
C VAL A 55 9.67 -1.45 -9.52
N GLY A 56 10.42 -1.68 -8.48
CA GLY A 56 11.82 -2.07 -8.54
C GLY A 56 12.73 -0.86 -8.76
N ALA A 57 13.83 -0.92 -8.06
CA ALA A 57 14.97 -0.05 -8.27
C ALA A 57 16.20 -0.91 -8.54
N SER A 58 17.32 -0.29 -8.76
CA SER A 58 18.58 -0.99 -8.90
C SER A 58 19.04 -1.56 -7.53
N GLY A 59 18.96 -2.87 -7.36
CA GLY A 59 19.50 -3.56 -6.19
C GLY A 59 18.66 -3.39 -4.92
N ASN A 60 19.31 -3.34 -3.76
CA ASN A 60 18.67 -3.22 -2.45
C ASN A 60 18.36 -1.75 -2.13
N ILE A 61 17.23 -1.24 -2.60
CA ILE A 61 16.80 0.14 -2.35
C ILE A 61 16.59 0.41 -0.85
N GLY A 62 16.17 -0.59 -0.09
CA GLY A 62 16.03 -0.46 1.36
C GLY A 62 17.34 -0.05 2.02
N ARG A 63 18.45 -0.70 1.64
CA ARG A 63 19.76 -0.32 2.16
C ARG A 63 20.19 1.07 1.70
N LEU A 64 19.98 1.36 0.43
CA LEU A 64 20.34 2.67 -0.14
C LEU A 64 19.57 3.81 0.55
N ALA A 65 18.25 3.68 0.71
CA ALA A 65 17.42 4.65 1.40
C ALA A 65 17.84 4.86 2.87
N THR A 66 18.14 3.77 3.59
CA THR A 66 18.57 3.81 4.98
C THR A 66 19.91 4.57 5.16
N LEU A 67 20.86 4.34 4.26
CA LEU A 67 22.13 5.07 4.26
C LEU A 67 21.96 6.53 3.85
N THR A 68 21.09 6.81 2.89
CA THR A 68 20.74 8.18 2.46
C THR A 68 20.06 8.95 3.60
N ALA A 69 19.28 8.27 4.44
CA ALA A 69 18.66 8.82 5.66
C ALA A 69 19.62 8.92 6.85
N HIS A 70 20.90 8.70 6.64
CA HIS A 70 21.96 8.82 7.66
C HIS A 70 21.77 7.91 8.89
N PHE A 71 21.21 6.73 8.73
CA PHE A 71 21.24 5.69 9.77
C PHE A 71 22.68 5.18 9.96
N PRO A 72 23.03 4.66 11.15
CA PRO A 72 24.29 3.99 11.36
C PRO A 72 24.52 2.88 10.33
N LYS A 73 25.78 2.72 9.91
CA LYS A 73 26.14 1.68 8.94
C LYS A 73 25.92 0.26 9.45
N GLU A 74 25.86 0.11 10.74
CA GLU A 74 25.63 -1.12 11.48
C GLU A 74 24.17 -1.55 11.41
N VAL A 75 23.21 -0.63 11.21
CA VAL A 75 21.79 -0.95 11.05
C VAL A 75 21.57 -1.65 9.72
N PRO A 76 21.23 -2.95 9.72
CA PRO A 76 20.94 -3.68 8.49
C PRO A 76 19.65 -3.17 7.85
N ALA A 77 19.58 -3.24 6.52
CA ALA A 77 18.37 -2.92 5.79
C ALA A 77 18.28 -3.74 4.51
N TYR A 78 17.06 -4.11 4.11
CA TYR A 78 16.79 -4.85 2.89
C TYR A 78 15.43 -4.52 2.29
N THR A 79 15.27 -4.96 1.04
CA THR A 79 14.07 -4.73 0.25
C THR A 79 13.21 -5.98 0.20
N VAL A 80 11.90 -5.80 0.31
CA VAL A 80 10.89 -6.82 0.10
C VAL A 80 10.09 -6.49 -1.14
N ASP A 81 9.94 -7.46 -2.05
CA ASP A 81 9.07 -7.37 -3.22
C ASP A 81 7.96 -8.44 -3.11
N MET A 82 6.76 -7.97 -2.87
CA MET A 82 5.49 -8.69 -3.01
C MET A 82 4.54 -7.80 -3.83
N GLN A 83 5.09 -7.09 -4.81
CA GLN A 83 4.37 -6.10 -5.61
C GLN A 83 3.62 -5.08 -4.73
N CYS A 84 2.35 -4.81 -5.00
CA CYS A 84 1.52 -3.89 -4.21
C CYS A 84 1.48 -4.21 -2.71
N GLY A 85 1.67 -5.48 -2.33
CA GLY A 85 1.67 -5.94 -0.93
C GLY A 85 2.97 -5.70 -0.16
N SER A 86 4.05 -5.25 -0.82
CA SER A 86 5.41 -5.19 -0.25
C SER A 86 5.50 -4.42 1.06
N GLY A 87 4.84 -3.27 1.16
CA GLY A 87 4.88 -2.46 2.39
C GLY A 87 4.12 -3.09 3.56
N LEU A 88 3.03 -3.80 3.28
CA LEU A 88 2.27 -4.51 4.32
C LEU A 88 3.03 -5.76 4.79
N GLU A 89 3.71 -6.47 3.86
CA GLU A 89 4.58 -7.59 4.17
C GLU A 89 5.80 -7.15 5.00
N ALA A 90 6.38 -5.98 4.72
CA ALA A 90 7.46 -5.42 5.53
C ALA A 90 7.05 -5.26 7.00
N LEU A 91 5.82 -4.78 7.27
CA LEU A 91 5.25 -4.68 8.61
C LEU A 91 5.02 -6.05 9.26
N THR A 92 4.57 -7.03 8.47
CA THR A 92 4.39 -8.42 8.94
C THR A 92 5.72 -9.05 9.35
N ILE A 93 6.78 -8.87 8.54
CA ILE A 93 8.12 -9.36 8.86
C ILE A 93 8.65 -8.67 10.12
N ALA A 94 8.49 -7.35 10.24
CA ALA A 94 8.90 -6.60 11.44
C ALA A 94 8.20 -7.14 12.70
N ALA A 95 6.88 -7.33 12.64
CA ALA A 95 6.12 -7.89 13.75
C ALA A 95 6.57 -9.32 14.11
N ALA A 96 6.86 -10.17 13.12
CA ALA A 96 7.33 -11.52 13.34
C ALA A 96 8.71 -11.55 14.02
N LYS A 97 9.65 -10.70 13.59
CA LYS A 97 10.98 -10.58 14.22
C LYS A 97 10.89 -10.09 15.66
N ILE A 98 10.06 -9.10 15.93
CA ILE A 98 9.83 -8.60 17.30
C ILE A 98 9.20 -9.70 18.16
N LYS A 99 8.12 -10.34 17.68
CA LYS A 99 7.44 -11.41 18.41
C LYS A 99 8.33 -12.62 18.69
N SER A 100 9.36 -12.85 17.88
CA SER A 100 10.36 -13.91 18.08
C SER A 100 11.55 -13.46 18.95
N GLY A 101 11.58 -12.21 19.41
CA GLY A 101 12.67 -11.67 20.24
C GLY A 101 13.98 -11.38 19.49
N GLN A 102 13.93 -11.26 18.15
CA GLN A 102 15.10 -10.95 17.32
C GLN A 102 15.41 -9.45 17.27
N ALA A 103 14.44 -8.59 17.58
CA ALA A 103 14.56 -7.14 17.55
C ALA A 103 13.61 -6.49 18.54
N ASP A 104 13.91 -5.26 18.94
CA ASP A 104 13.05 -4.43 19.79
C ASP A 104 12.47 -3.22 19.04
N LEU A 105 13.18 -2.69 18.04
CA LEU A 105 12.73 -1.54 17.25
C LEU A 105 13.07 -1.72 15.77
N ILE A 106 12.05 -1.81 14.94
CA ILE A 106 12.20 -1.94 13.49
C ILE A 106 11.45 -0.80 12.79
N VAL A 107 12.09 -0.22 11.77
CA VAL A 107 11.39 0.64 10.81
C VAL A 107 10.90 -0.22 9.66
N ALA A 108 9.60 -0.21 9.37
CA ALA A 108 9.02 -1.00 8.29
C ALA A 108 8.01 -0.16 7.47
N GLY A 109 7.91 -0.44 6.19
CA GLY A 109 7.02 0.27 5.28
C GLY A 109 7.50 0.12 3.85
N GLY A 110 7.45 1.19 3.06
CA GLY A 110 7.96 1.10 1.71
C GLY A 110 7.94 2.40 0.94
N VAL A 111 8.47 2.33 -0.28
CA VAL A 111 8.56 3.43 -1.22
C VAL A 111 8.41 2.90 -2.64
N ASP A 112 7.73 3.67 -3.49
CA ASP A 112 7.85 3.54 -4.93
C ASP A 112 7.85 4.91 -5.60
N SER A 113 8.57 4.99 -6.73
CA SER A 113 8.53 6.11 -7.65
C SER A 113 8.39 5.57 -9.07
N SER A 114 7.19 5.66 -9.61
CA SER A 114 6.95 5.36 -11.04
C SER A 114 7.67 6.34 -11.93
N SER A 115 7.81 7.59 -11.49
CA SER A 115 8.48 8.68 -12.23
C SER A 115 9.96 8.42 -12.49
N THR A 116 10.65 7.76 -11.56
CA THR A 116 12.11 7.53 -11.62
C THR A 116 12.49 6.06 -11.70
N ALA A 117 11.51 5.17 -11.88
CA ALA A 117 11.75 3.74 -11.99
C ALA A 117 12.70 3.42 -13.16
N PRO A 118 13.63 2.48 -12.98
CA PRO A 118 14.53 2.05 -14.06
C PRO A 118 13.75 1.35 -15.16
N ARG A 119 14.16 1.56 -16.40
CA ARG A 119 13.69 0.76 -17.52
C ARG A 119 14.34 -0.63 -17.48
N ARG A 120 13.55 -1.66 -17.75
CA ARG A 120 14.00 -3.05 -17.78
C ARG A 120 14.02 -3.54 -19.22
N ALA A 121 15.01 -4.37 -19.56
CA ALA A 121 15.09 -5.07 -20.82
C ALA A 121 15.52 -6.51 -20.57
N TYR A 122 15.09 -7.43 -21.43
CA TYR A 122 15.59 -8.79 -21.38
C TYR A 122 17.05 -8.86 -21.83
N ASN A 123 17.84 -9.71 -21.17
CA ASN A 123 19.18 -10.05 -21.65
C ASN A 123 19.06 -10.84 -22.96
N ARG A 124 20.01 -10.66 -23.89
CA ARG A 124 20.02 -11.37 -25.19
C ARG A 124 19.98 -12.90 -25.09
N ASN A 125 20.35 -13.47 -23.96
CA ASN A 125 20.24 -14.89 -23.70
C ASN A 125 18.85 -15.31 -23.16
N HIS A 126 17.95 -14.37 -22.90
CA HIS A 126 16.62 -14.69 -22.41
C HIS A 126 15.72 -15.17 -23.55
N PRO A 127 14.91 -16.23 -23.38
CA PRO A 127 14.02 -16.73 -24.44
C PRO A 127 13.09 -15.68 -25.04
N ASP A 128 12.69 -14.70 -24.25
CA ASP A 128 11.78 -13.63 -24.67
C ASP A 128 12.49 -12.42 -25.31
N TYR A 129 13.85 -12.42 -25.42
CA TYR A 129 14.60 -11.28 -25.94
C TYR A 129 14.15 -10.85 -27.34
N GLU A 130 14.20 -11.78 -28.30
CA GLU A 130 13.79 -11.48 -29.68
C GLU A 130 12.27 -11.26 -29.80
N ARG A 131 11.50 -11.98 -29.01
CA ARG A 131 10.05 -11.90 -28.99
C ARG A 131 9.54 -10.50 -28.60
N TYR A 132 10.24 -9.80 -27.71
CA TYR A 132 9.87 -8.47 -27.22
C TYR A 132 10.76 -7.35 -27.80
N GLY A 133 11.41 -7.55 -28.93
CA GLY A 133 12.07 -6.50 -29.73
C GLY A 133 13.55 -6.29 -29.48
N GLY A 134 14.24 -7.22 -28.82
CA GLY A 134 15.68 -7.19 -28.68
C GLY A 134 16.20 -6.00 -27.85
N GLU A 135 17.30 -5.38 -28.29
CA GLU A 135 17.99 -4.30 -27.53
C GLU A 135 17.17 -3.01 -27.37
N GLU A 136 16.21 -2.75 -28.24
CA GLU A 136 15.35 -1.55 -28.17
C GLU A 136 14.08 -1.77 -27.33
N SER A 137 13.86 -2.99 -26.84
CA SER A 137 12.68 -3.34 -26.09
C SER A 137 12.85 -3.07 -24.59
N PHE A 138 12.10 -2.11 -24.09
CA PHE A 138 12.02 -1.84 -22.67
C PHE A 138 10.60 -2.14 -22.16
N TYR A 139 10.52 -2.68 -20.95
CA TYR A 139 9.24 -2.88 -20.26
C TYR A 139 9.24 -2.23 -18.87
N SER A 140 8.10 -1.66 -18.49
CA SER A 140 7.88 -1.06 -17.16
C SER A 140 7.15 -2.01 -16.22
N VAL A 141 6.26 -2.83 -16.78
CA VAL A 141 5.45 -3.79 -16.02
C VAL A 141 6.14 -5.15 -16.05
N ALA A 142 6.41 -5.72 -14.88
CA ALA A 142 7.03 -7.04 -14.79
C ALA A 142 6.03 -8.14 -15.20
N LYS A 143 6.54 -9.32 -15.55
CA LYS A 143 5.73 -10.50 -15.77
C LYS A 143 5.35 -11.10 -14.42
N PHE A 144 4.04 -11.23 -14.14
CA PHE A 144 3.54 -11.66 -12.83
C PHE A 144 3.12 -13.13 -12.78
N ALA A 145 2.94 -13.77 -13.94
CA ALA A 145 2.49 -15.15 -14.05
C ALA A 145 3.19 -15.87 -15.21
N PRO A 146 3.20 -17.20 -15.24
CA PRO A 146 3.65 -17.97 -16.42
C PRO A 146 2.83 -17.58 -17.66
N GLY A 147 3.42 -17.75 -18.86
CA GLY A 147 2.78 -17.40 -20.13
C GLY A 147 3.40 -16.17 -20.75
N ASP A 148 2.64 -15.44 -21.55
CA ASP A 148 3.11 -14.25 -22.24
C ASP A 148 3.18 -13.04 -21.29
N HIS A 149 4.11 -12.14 -21.57
CA HIS A 149 4.17 -10.86 -20.88
C HIS A 149 3.04 -9.96 -21.40
N ASP A 150 2.13 -9.59 -20.51
CA ASP A 150 1.04 -8.66 -20.80
C ASP A 150 1.18 -7.41 -19.89
N PRO A 151 1.52 -6.23 -20.43
CA PRO A 151 1.60 -5.00 -19.64
C PRO A 151 0.26 -4.56 -19.05
N TYR A 152 -0.86 -5.10 -19.55
CA TYR A 152 -2.22 -4.83 -19.06
C TYR A 152 -2.78 -5.93 -18.18
N ALA A 153 -1.97 -6.92 -17.76
CA ALA A 153 -2.43 -8.10 -17.01
C ALA A 153 -3.31 -7.76 -15.81
N MET A 154 -2.93 -6.75 -15.01
CA MET A 154 -3.72 -6.32 -13.84
C MET A 154 -5.06 -5.69 -14.23
N ILE A 155 -5.07 -4.87 -15.28
CA ILE A 155 -6.29 -4.23 -15.79
C ILE A 155 -7.24 -5.29 -16.38
N ARG A 156 -6.69 -6.24 -17.17
CA ARG A 156 -7.48 -7.38 -17.72
C ARG A 156 -8.03 -8.25 -16.62
N GLY A 157 -7.24 -8.50 -15.57
CA GLY A 157 -7.70 -9.26 -14.42
C GLY A 157 -8.86 -8.59 -13.69
N ALA A 158 -8.79 -7.28 -13.48
CA ALA A 158 -9.86 -6.51 -12.85
C ALA A 158 -11.11 -6.40 -13.75
N GLU A 159 -10.96 -6.20 -15.07
CA GLU A 159 -12.07 -6.23 -16.02
C GLU A 159 -12.76 -7.59 -16.01
N ARG A 160 -11.97 -8.70 -16.00
CA ARG A 160 -12.51 -10.07 -15.92
C ARG A 160 -13.32 -10.29 -14.65
N VAL A 161 -12.79 -9.86 -13.48
CA VAL A 161 -13.54 -9.97 -12.22
C VAL A 161 -14.84 -9.18 -12.30
N ALA A 162 -14.82 -7.96 -12.82
CA ALA A 162 -16.03 -7.14 -12.98
C ALA A 162 -17.08 -7.83 -13.89
N VAL A 163 -16.65 -8.39 -15.02
CA VAL A 163 -17.53 -9.14 -15.93
C VAL A 163 -18.10 -10.39 -15.27
N ASP A 164 -17.23 -11.23 -14.67
CA ASP A 164 -17.64 -12.51 -14.07
C ASP A 164 -18.60 -12.32 -12.88
N THR A 165 -18.50 -11.18 -12.20
CA THR A 165 -19.35 -10.82 -11.06
C THR A 165 -20.51 -9.88 -11.45
N HIS A 166 -20.70 -9.62 -12.74
CA HIS A 166 -21.77 -8.75 -13.27
C HIS A 166 -21.76 -7.34 -12.68
N MET A 167 -20.59 -6.78 -12.44
CA MET A 167 -20.44 -5.39 -12.00
C MET A 167 -20.67 -4.45 -13.18
N THR A 168 -21.28 -3.31 -12.90
CA THR A 168 -21.46 -2.23 -13.87
C THR A 168 -20.45 -1.11 -13.63
N ARG A 169 -20.15 -0.35 -14.67
CA ARG A 169 -19.31 0.86 -14.54
C ARG A 169 -19.91 1.85 -13.53
N GLN A 170 -21.23 1.99 -13.49
CA GLN A 170 -21.93 2.89 -12.58
C GLN A 170 -21.75 2.48 -11.12
N GLU A 171 -21.79 1.19 -10.81
CA GLU A 171 -21.49 0.70 -9.45
C GLU A 171 -20.05 1.04 -9.06
N LEU A 172 -19.07 0.81 -9.95
CA LEU A 172 -17.69 1.14 -9.67
C LEU A 172 -17.46 2.66 -9.54
N ASN A 173 -18.13 3.48 -10.36
CA ASN A 173 -18.01 4.93 -10.29
C ASN A 173 -18.52 5.51 -8.96
N LYS A 174 -19.47 4.87 -8.28
CA LYS A 174 -19.91 5.29 -6.93
C LYS A 174 -18.77 5.21 -5.90
N TRP A 175 -17.92 4.17 -6.00
CA TRP A 175 -16.77 4.02 -5.12
C TRP A 175 -15.72 5.11 -5.37
N VAL A 176 -15.49 5.47 -6.63
CA VAL A 176 -14.61 6.61 -6.98
C VAL A 176 -15.10 7.90 -6.33
N LEU A 177 -16.40 8.21 -6.47
CA LEU A 177 -17.00 9.41 -5.86
C LEU A 177 -16.89 9.38 -4.34
N ARG A 178 -17.15 8.23 -3.71
CA ARG A 178 -17.01 8.04 -2.28
C ARG A 178 -15.58 8.28 -1.83
N SER A 179 -14.60 7.65 -2.48
CA SER A 179 -13.18 7.77 -2.13
C SER A 179 -12.72 9.23 -2.20
N HIS A 180 -12.99 9.95 -3.30
CA HIS A 180 -12.64 11.36 -3.43
C HIS A 180 -13.38 12.26 -2.44
N THR A 181 -14.65 12.00 -2.14
CA THR A 181 -15.42 12.76 -1.16
C THR A 181 -14.83 12.63 0.23
N LEU A 182 -14.53 11.40 0.66
CA LEU A 182 -13.96 11.14 1.97
C LEU A 182 -12.53 11.67 2.09
N ALA A 183 -11.71 11.52 1.05
CA ALA A 183 -10.36 12.07 1.02
C ALA A 183 -10.34 13.61 1.10
N LYS A 184 -11.27 14.27 0.41
CA LYS A 184 -11.46 15.72 0.51
C LYS A 184 -11.85 16.13 1.93
N GLN A 185 -12.83 15.45 2.54
CA GLN A 185 -13.26 15.71 3.91
C GLN A 185 -12.12 15.51 4.91
N ALA A 186 -11.36 14.42 4.77
CA ALA A 186 -10.21 14.12 5.62
C ALA A 186 -9.12 15.20 5.51
N ARG A 187 -8.84 15.69 4.29
CA ARG A 187 -7.90 16.79 4.05
C ARG A 187 -8.39 18.08 4.68
N GLU A 188 -9.65 18.47 4.47
CA GLU A 188 -10.24 19.71 5.02
C GLU A 188 -10.29 19.71 6.55
N ALA A 189 -10.47 18.53 7.15
CA ALA A 189 -10.46 18.35 8.60
C ALA A 189 -9.04 18.18 9.20
N GLY A 190 -7.99 18.06 8.36
CA GLY A 190 -6.60 17.89 8.80
C GLY A 190 -6.31 16.58 9.54
N VAL A 191 -7.18 15.56 9.42
CA VAL A 191 -7.09 14.34 10.25
C VAL A 191 -5.83 13.54 10.03
N LEU A 192 -5.21 13.64 8.85
CA LEU A 192 -3.97 12.95 8.49
C LEU A 192 -2.73 13.84 8.60
N GLU A 193 -2.86 15.14 8.84
CA GLU A 193 -1.73 16.08 8.91
C GLU A 193 -0.58 15.64 9.84
N PRO A 194 -0.84 15.06 11.03
CA PRO A 194 0.24 14.61 11.90
C PRO A 194 1.17 13.55 11.29
N TYR A 195 0.72 12.87 10.24
CA TYR A 195 1.45 11.79 9.57
C TYR A 195 2.08 12.20 8.24
N LEU A 196 1.84 13.43 7.76
CA LEU A 196 2.27 13.88 6.45
C LEU A 196 3.63 14.57 6.48
N VAL A 197 4.46 14.26 5.49
CA VAL A 197 5.78 14.84 5.29
C VAL A 197 5.81 15.60 3.97
N GLY A 198 6.10 16.88 4.03
CA GLY A 198 6.19 17.79 2.87
C GLY A 198 7.55 17.69 2.17
N VAL A 199 7.79 16.62 1.43
CA VAL A 199 9.03 16.42 0.67
C VAL A 199 9.07 17.38 -0.52
N GLN A 200 10.22 18.05 -0.74
CA GLN A 200 10.41 19.06 -1.81
C GLN A 200 9.32 20.14 -1.87
N GLY A 201 8.76 20.51 -0.72
CA GLY A 201 7.73 21.54 -0.66
C GLY A 201 6.34 21.08 -1.09
N ALA A 202 6.11 19.77 -1.22
CA ALA A 202 4.77 19.22 -1.43
C ALA A 202 3.87 19.55 -0.23
N VAL A 203 2.66 20.01 -0.51
CA VAL A 203 1.68 20.46 0.50
C VAL A 203 0.32 19.78 0.36
N ALA A 204 0.14 18.91 -0.63
CA ALA A 204 -1.11 18.17 -0.85
C ALA A 204 -0.88 16.90 -1.66
N ASP A 205 -1.72 15.90 -1.44
CA ASP A 205 -1.80 14.71 -2.28
C ASP A 205 -2.35 15.08 -3.66
N ALA A 206 -1.60 14.74 -4.73
CA ALA A 206 -1.89 15.19 -6.09
C ALA A 206 -3.11 14.50 -6.74
N GLY A 207 -3.52 13.34 -6.19
CA GLY A 207 -4.60 12.52 -6.74
C GLY A 207 -6.00 13.03 -6.43
N ILE A 208 -6.21 13.71 -5.30
CA ILE A 208 -7.55 14.12 -4.83
C ILE A 208 -8.19 15.12 -5.80
N ARG A 209 -9.41 14.82 -6.27
CA ARG A 209 -10.18 15.64 -7.20
C ARG A 209 -11.41 16.25 -6.52
N ASP A 210 -11.37 17.56 -6.22
CA ASP A 210 -12.44 18.28 -5.52
C ASP A 210 -13.76 18.34 -6.29
N ARG A 211 -13.71 18.18 -7.61
CA ARG A 211 -14.85 18.28 -8.54
C ARG A 211 -15.13 16.96 -9.26
N MET A 212 -14.78 15.83 -8.63
CA MET A 212 -15.14 14.53 -9.18
C MET A 212 -16.65 14.41 -9.30
N SER A 213 -17.16 13.89 -10.42
CA SER A 213 -18.59 13.78 -10.68
C SER A 213 -18.91 12.59 -11.59
N GLU A 214 -20.11 12.04 -11.48
CA GLU A 214 -20.60 10.98 -12.37
C GLU A 214 -20.48 11.41 -13.84
N ARG A 215 -20.91 12.62 -14.18
CA ARG A 215 -20.81 13.17 -15.54
C ARG A 215 -19.38 13.17 -16.11
N PHE A 216 -18.37 13.35 -15.25
CA PHE A 216 -16.97 13.25 -15.67
C PHE A 216 -16.58 11.79 -15.89
N LEU A 217 -16.90 10.92 -14.96
CA LEU A 217 -16.57 9.49 -15.00
C LEU A 217 -17.22 8.78 -16.19
N ASP A 218 -18.46 9.12 -16.53
CA ASP A 218 -19.20 8.53 -17.66
C ASP A 218 -18.57 8.83 -19.03
N LYS A 219 -17.78 9.93 -19.13
CA LYS A 219 -17.11 10.33 -20.37
C LYS A 219 -15.77 9.65 -20.59
N LEU A 220 -15.23 8.99 -19.57
CA LEU A 220 -13.91 8.35 -19.69
C LEU A 220 -14.01 7.13 -20.61
N PRO A 221 -13.07 6.97 -21.55
CA PRO A 221 -13.02 5.77 -22.39
C PRO A 221 -12.62 4.55 -21.57
N PRO A 222 -12.98 3.34 -22.00
CA PRO A 222 -12.41 2.12 -21.46
C PRO A 222 -10.88 2.10 -21.57
N LEU A 223 -10.21 1.48 -20.60
CA LEU A 223 -8.75 1.30 -20.63
C LEU A 223 -8.30 0.23 -21.61
N LEU A 224 -9.13 -0.78 -21.83
CA LEU A 224 -8.85 -1.87 -22.77
C LEU A 224 -9.66 -1.67 -24.03
N PRO A 225 -9.10 -1.94 -25.24
CA PRO A 225 -9.84 -1.84 -26.50
C PRO A 225 -11.09 -2.75 -26.56
N ASP A 226 -11.03 -3.87 -25.89
CA ASP A 226 -12.08 -4.89 -25.77
C ASP A 226 -12.82 -4.85 -24.42
N GLY A 227 -12.49 -3.89 -23.56
CA GLY A 227 -13.12 -3.66 -22.27
C GLY A 227 -14.32 -2.72 -22.34
N ALA A 228 -15.15 -2.76 -21.30
CA ALA A 228 -16.33 -1.89 -21.20
C ALA A 228 -16.49 -1.21 -19.82
N ILE A 229 -15.89 -1.76 -18.78
CA ILE A 229 -16.17 -1.40 -17.38
C ILE A 229 -15.08 -0.52 -16.79
N LEU A 230 -13.79 -0.93 -16.93
CA LEU A 230 -12.69 -0.20 -16.35
C LEU A 230 -12.29 1.04 -17.16
N THR A 231 -12.08 2.12 -16.46
CA THR A 231 -11.62 3.41 -16.98
C THR A 231 -10.51 3.98 -16.11
N ALA A 232 -9.82 5.01 -16.56
CA ALA A 232 -8.85 5.73 -15.75
C ALA A 232 -9.44 6.37 -14.48
N GLY A 233 -10.77 6.46 -14.38
CA GLY A 233 -11.45 6.98 -13.19
C GLY A 233 -11.63 5.95 -12.10
N ASN A 234 -11.90 4.68 -12.44
CA ASN A 234 -12.18 3.61 -11.49
C ASN A 234 -11.01 2.60 -11.34
N THR A 235 -9.84 3.04 -11.78
CA THR A 235 -8.55 2.35 -11.67
C THR A 235 -7.52 3.32 -11.10
N CYS A 236 -6.71 2.91 -10.13
CA CYS A 236 -5.63 3.76 -9.67
C CYS A 236 -4.59 3.95 -10.80
N LEU A 237 -4.04 5.15 -10.87
CA LEU A 237 -2.94 5.49 -11.77
C LEU A 237 -1.59 5.16 -11.11
N MET A 238 -0.50 5.41 -11.85
CA MET A 238 0.86 5.26 -11.34
C MET A 238 1.24 6.48 -10.47
N HIS A 239 1.85 6.22 -9.32
CA HIS A 239 2.13 7.25 -8.32
C HIS A 239 3.52 7.08 -7.70
N ASP A 240 4.00 8.17 -7.10
CA ASP A 240 5.21 8.25 -6.32
C ASP A 240 4.85 8.50 -4.86
N GLY A 241 5.46 7.79 -3.92
CA GLY A 241 5.23 7.98 -2.50
C GLY A 241 6.04 7.05 -1.61
N ALA A 242 6.19 7.44 -0.35
CA ALA A 242 6.83 6.65 0.69
C ALA A 242 6.00 6.68 1.97
N ALA A 243 5.96 5.55 2.69
CA ALA A 243 5.30 5.45 3.99
C ALA A 243 6.05 4.45 4.88
N PHE A 244 6.39 4.87 6.09
CA PHE A 244 7.12 4.07 7.06
C PHE A 244 6.48 4.18 8.44
N LEU A 245 6.57 3.09 9.20
CA LEU A 245 6.10 3.00 10.57
C LEU A 245 7.22 2.47 11.47
N LEU A 246 7.20 2.89 12.73
CA LEU A 246 8.04 2.33 13.80
C LEU A 246 7.28 1.19 14.47
N VAL A 247 7.86 0.00 14.44
CA VAL A 247 7.32 -1.20 15.09
C VAL A 247 8.25 -1.56 16.24
N ALA A 248 7.69 -1.63 17.45
CA ALA A 248 8.45 -1.82 18.69
C ALA A 248 7.96 -3.03 19.49
N SER A 249 8.87 -3.64 20.26
CA SER A 249 8.54 -4.65 21.24
C SER A 249 7.80 -4.05 22.45
N LYS A 250 7.10 -4.88 23.19
CA LYS A 250 6.49 -4.48 24.48
C LYS A 250 7.54 -3.90 25.41
N ARG A 251 8.69 -4.54 25.51
CA ARG A 251 9.81 -4.07 26.32
C ARG A 251 10.22 -2.66 25.96
N TYR A 252 10.44 -2.38 24.67
CA TYR A 252 10.83 -1.05 24.20
C TYR A 252 9.76 0.02 24.54
N VAL A 253 8.49 -0.31 24.35
CA VAL A 253 7.37 0.58 24.70
C VAL A 253 7.35 0.93 26.18
N GLU A 254 7.53 -0.08 27.06
CA GLU A 254 7.54 0.10 28.52
C GLU A 254 8.77 0.90 29.00
N GLU A 255 9.96 0.56 28.52
CA GLU A 255 11.22 1.23 28.89
C GLU A 255 11.24 2.71 28.50
N HIS A 256 10.58 3.07 27.39
CA HIS A 256 10.53 4.45 26.89
C HIS A 256 9.22 5.17 27.24
N ASN A 257 8.31 4.55 28.02
CA ASN A 257 7.01 5.10 28.42
C ASN A 257 6.19 5.61 27.21
N LEU A 258 6.17 4.84 26.11
CA LEU A 258 5.44 5.20 24.90
C LEU A 258 3.98 4.77 24.96
N THR A 259 3.13 5.50 24.22
CA THR A 259 1.74 5.10 23.98
C THR A 259 1.64 4.59 22.55
N PRO A 260 1.42 3.29 22.33
CA PRO A 260 1.30 2.74 20.97
C PRO A 260 0.07 3.27 20.24
N LEU A 261 0.18 3.43 18.93
CA LEU A 261 -0.96 3.70 18.04
C LEU A 261 -1.83 2.45 17.88
N ALA A 262 -1.20 1.31 17.69
CA ALA A 262 -1.86 0.01 17.53
C ALA A 262 -0.91 -1.16 17.86
N GLU A 263 -1.47 -2.31 18.17
CA GLU A 263 -0.77 -3.60 18.20
C GLU A 263 -0.97 -4.32 16.87
N ILE A 264 0.07 -4.93 16.33
CA ILE A 264 -0.02 -5.88 15.21
C ILE A 264 -0.35 -7.25 15.79
N VAL A 265 -1.63 -7.64 15.70
CA VAL A 265 -2.12 -8.89 16.30
C VAL A 265 -1.74 -10.10 15.48
N ASP A 266 -2.10 -10.10 14.20
CA ASP A 266 -1.86 -11.24 13.29
C ASP A 266 -1.86 -10.79 11.82
N SER A 267 -1.43 -11.68 10.94
CA SER A 267 -1.43 -11.46 9.51
C SER A 267 -1.64 -12.76 8.74
N VAL A 268 -2.06 -12.63 7.49
CA VAL A 268 -2.15 -13.75 6.55
C VAL A 268 -1.77 -13.30 5.15
N THR A 269 -1.14 -14.21 4.41
CA THR A 269 -0.95 -14.12 2.97
C THR A 269 -1.71 -15.26 2.30
N VAL A 270 -2.31 -14.98 1.15
CA VAL A 270 -3.04 -15.94 0.34
C VAL A 270 -2.55 -15.91 -1.09
N GLY A 271 -2.58 -17.06 -1.76
CA GLY A 271 -2.46 -17.16 -3.21
C GLY A 271 -3.86 -17.35 -3.83
N GLY A 272 -4.04 -16.86 -5.03
CA GLY A 272 -5.25 -17.00 -5.84
C GLY A 272 -4.92 -17.05 -7.33
N ASN A 273 -5.94 -16.92 -8.17
CA ASN A 273 -5.75 -16.89 -9.61
C ASN A 273 -5.05 -15.57 -10.03
N PRO A 274 -3.87 -15.63 -10.69
CA PRO A 274 -3.17 -14.43 -11.16
C PRO A 274 -4.01 -13.55 -12.10
N ASP A 275 -4.89 -14.18 -12.88
CA ASP A 275 -5.82 -13.50 -13.79
C ASP A 275 -7.01 -12.82 -13.09
N LYS A 276 -7.12 -12.94 -11.78
CA LYS A 276 -8.19 -12.39 -10.94
C LYS A 276 -7.61 -11.80 -9.64
N SER A 277 -6.42 -11.23 -9.70
CA SER A 277 -5.72 -10.71 -8.51
C SER A 277 -6.58 -9.84 -7.58
N PRO A 278 -7.52 -8.97 -8.04
CA PRO A 278 -8.36 -8.17 -7.15
C PRO A 278 -9.16 -8.96 -6.11
N GLU A 279 -9.57 -10.20 -6.40
CA GLU A 279 -10.33 -11.05 -5.46
C GLU A 279 -9.52 -11.40 -4.21
N THR A 280 -8.19 -11.40 -4.32
CA THR A 280 -7.31 -11.88 -3.25
C THR A 280 -7.31 -10.98 -2.02
N ALA A 281 -7.67 -9.70 -2.13
CA ALA A 281 -7.86 -8.83 -0.96
C ALA A 281 -8.98 -9.37 -0.06
N ILE A 282 -10.10 -9.78 -0.66
CA ILE A 282 -11.23 -10.32 0.10
C ILE A 282 -10.93 -11.73 0.62
N PHE A 283 -10.19 -12.54 -0.14
CA PHE A 283 -9.75 -13.86 0.35
C PHE A 283 -8.83 -13.73 1.56
N ALA A 284 -7.93 -12.75 1.57
CA ALA A 284 -7.05 -12.47 2.70
C ALA A 284 -7.86 -12.03 3.94
N ILE A 285 -8.84 -11.13 3.79
CA ILE A 285 -9.73 -10.72 4.89
C ILE A 285 -10.44 -11.95 5.48
N ARG A 286 -11.10 -12.75 4.63
CA ARG A 286 -11.83 -13.95 5.07
C ARG A 286 -10.93 -14.91 5.84
N LYS A 287 -9.73 -15.18 5.31
CA LYS A 287 -8.77 -16.07 5.96
C LYS A 287 -8.28 -15.51 7.28
N LEU A 288 -8.02 -14.19 7.37
CA LEU A 288 -7.58 -13.54 8.58
C LEU A 288 -8.65 -13.62 9.68
N LEU A 289 -9.88 -13.25 9.37
CA LEU A 289 -11.01 -13.32 10.32
C LEU A 289 -11.22 -14.75 10.82
N ALA A 290 -11.25 -15.73 9.91
CA ALA A 290 -11.37 -17.14 10.29
C ALA A 290 -10.21 -17.63 11.18
N LYS A 291 -8.95 -17.21 10.89
CA LYS A 291 -7.77 -17.57 11.67
C LYS A 291 -7.81 -17.00 13.08
N THR A 292 -8.31 -15.79 13.24
CA THR A 292 -8.30 -15.06 14.51
C THR A 292 -9.60 -15.21 15.31
N GLY A 293 -10.61 -15.89 14.75
CA GLY A 293 -11.90 -16.12 15.39
C GLY A 293 -12.79 -14.87 15.45
N HIS A 294 -12.49 -13.83 14.64
CA HIS A 294 -13.31 -12.61 14.55
C HIS A 294 -14.32 -12.72 13.41
N THR A 295 -15.40 -11.98 13.54
CA THR A 295 -16.37 -11.70 12.47
C THR A 295 -16.16 -10.27 11.94
N ALA A 296 -16.83 -9.91 10.85
CA ALA A 296 -16.77 -8.53 10.35
C ALA A 296 -17.36 -7.52 11.36
N GLU A 297 -18.28 -7.94 12.21
CA GLU A 297 -18.92 -7.13 13.23
C GLU A 297 -17.94 -6.70 14.34
N ASP A 298 -16.91 -7.53 14.62
CA ASP A 298 -15.88 -7.26 15.62
C ASP A 298 -14.85 -6.21 15.13
N ILE A 299 -14.85 -5.90 13.83
CA ILE A 299 -13.86 -5.01 13.22
C ILE A 299 -14.41 -3.58 13.15
N ALA A 300 -13.74 -2.67 13.83
CA ALA A 300 -14.11 -1.25 13.86
C ALA A 300 -13.68 -0.48 12.61
N VAL A 301 -12.64 -0.93 11.92
CA VAL A 301 -12.06 -0.26 10.75
C VAL A 301 -11.60 -1.29 9.72
N PHE A 302 -11.97 -1.07 8.46
CA PHE A 302 -11.40 -1.78 7.31
C PHE A 302 -10.68 -0.77 6.42
N GLU A 303 -9.42 -1.04 6.13
CA GLU A 303 -8.60 -0.28 5.17
C GLU A 303 -8.13 -1.24 4.07
N CYS A 304 -8.76 -1.17 2.91
CA CYS A 304 -8.36 -1.93 1.74
C CYS A 304 -7.75 -1.02 0.69
N ASN A 305 -6.67 -1.47 0.07
CA ASN A 305 -6.07 -0.71 -1.00
C ASN A 305 -6.93 -0.75 -2.27
N GLU A 306 -7.44 0.40 -2.68
CA GLU A 306 -8.32 0.59 -3.83
C GLU A 306 -7.53 0.64 -5.15
N ALA A 307 -6.78 -0.42 -5.48
CA ALA A 307 -6.09 -0.46 -6.77
C ALA A 307 -7.08 -0.39 -7.96
N PHE A 308 -8.27 -0.91 -7.76
CA PHE A 308 -9.41 -0.88 -8.68
C PHE A 308 -10.68 -0.78 -7.85
N ALA A 309 -11.67 0.00 -8.28
CA ALA A 309 -12.98 0.07 -7.64
C ALA A 309 -13.73 -1.29 -7.59
N VAL A 310 -13.25 -2.27 -8.35
CA VAL A 310 -13.67 -3.68 -8.27
C VAL A 310 -13.46 -4.25 -6.87
N ILE A 311 -12.35 -3.89 -6.20
CA ILE A 311 -12.03 -4.36 -4.84
C ILE A 311 -13.07 -3.83 -3.84
N ASP A 312 -13.45 -2.56 -3.97
CA ASP A 312 -14.45 -1.91 -3.12
C ASP A 312 -15.82 -2.58 -3.26
N GLU A 313 -16.22 -2.84 -4.50
CA GLU A 313 -17.49 -3.50 -4.78
C GLU A 313 -17.48 -4.96 -4.29
N LEU A 314 -16.36 -5.69 -4.44
CA LEU A 314 -16.19 -7.02 -3.86
C LEU A 314 -16.31 -6.99 -2.33
N PHE A 315 -15.71 -5.98 -1.69
CA PHE A 315 -15.81 -5.80 -0.25
C PHE A 315 -17.26 -5.56 0.18
N ALA A 316 -17.96 -4.64 -0.46
CA ALA A 316 -19.35 -4.32 -0.13
C ALA A 316 -20.29 -5.51 -0.31
N ARG A 317 -20.07 -6.33 -1.33
CA ARG A 317 -20.85 -7.55 -1.53
C ARG A 317 -20.54 -8.64 -0.49
N ALA A 318 -19.28 -8.68 -0.01
CA ALA A 318 -18.87 -9.65 1.00
C ALA A 318 -19.26 -9.23 2.43
N TYR A 319 -19.27 -7.92 2.71
CA TYR A 319 -19.47 -7.34 4.04
C TYR A 319 -20.34 -6.08 3.96
N PRO A 320 -21.60 -6.19 3.53
CA PRO A 320 -22.48 -5.02 3.34
C PRO A 320 -22.71 -4.23 4.62
N GLU A 321 -22.65 -4.88 5.80
CA GLU A 321 -22.80 -4.28 7.12
C GLU A 321 -21.56 -3.47 7.56
N ALA A 322 -20.44 -3.61 6.86
CA ALA A 322 -19.17 -2.96 7.21
C ALA A 322 -18.80 -1.76 6.32
N VAL A 323 -19.63 -1.43 5.33
CA VAL A 323 -19.33 -0.37 4.34
C VAL A 323 -19.08 0.99 4.99
N ASP A 324 -19.78 1.34 6.09
CA ASP A 324 -19.57 2.61 6.80
C ASP A 324 -18.24 2.66 7.56
N ARG A 325 -17.60 1.50 7.80
CA ARG A 325 -16.31 1.35 8.49
C ARG A 325 -15.15 1.12 7.54
N TYR A 326 -15.41 1.19 6.22
CA TYR A 326 -14.47 0.90 5.15
C TYR A 326 -13.86 2.18 4.59
N ASN A 327 -12.52 2.25 4.52
CA ASN A 327 -11.74 3.36 3.95
C ASN A 327 -12.31 4.72 4.36
N ARG A 328 -12.35 4.97 5.67
CA ARG A 328 -13.08 6.12 6.25
C ARG A 328 -12.55 7.48 5.82
N TYR A 329 -11.31 7.54 5.41
CA TYR A 329 -10.66 8.77 4.93
C TYR A 329 -10.49 8.79 3.40
N GLY A 330 -11.18 7.90 2.68
CA GLY A 330 -10.91 7.60 1.27
C GLY A 330 -9.70 6.71 1.09
N GLY A 331 -9.46 6.25 -0.13
CA GLY A 331 -8.40 5.28 -0.43
C GLY A 331 -7.63 5.62 -1.71
N ALA A 332 -7.00 4.61 -2.30
CA ALA A 332 -6.06 4.78 -3.40
C ALA A 332 -6.69 5.34 -4.69
N LEU A 333 -7.99 5.20 -4.89
CA LEU A 333 -8.70 5.84 -6.02
C LEU A 333 -8.59 7.36 -5.95
N ALA A 334 -8.54 7.92 -4.73
CA ALA A 334 -8.40 9.35 -4.52
C ALA A 334 -6.96 9.79 -4.28
N TYR A 335 -6.25 9.10 -3.38
CA TYR A 335 -4.88 9.48 -3.00
C TYR A 335 -3.85 9.05 -4.03
N GLY A 336 -4.02 7.85 -4.60
CA GLY A 336 -3.04 7.19 -5.44
C GLY A 336 -2.47 5.92 -4.83
N HIS A 337 -1.72 5.17 -5.64
CA HIS A 337 -1.18 3.86 -5.28
C HIS A 337 0.30 3.75 -5.61
N PRO A 338 1.21 4.29 -4.78
CA PRO A 338 2.64 4.00 -4.87
C PRO A 338 2.90 2.62 -4.28
N TYR A 339 2.90 1.60 -5.10
CA TYR A 339 2.80 0.16 -4.81
C TYR A 339 3.46 -0.28 -3.50
N GLY A 340 4.79 -0.18 -3.38
CA GLY A 340 5.54 -0.58 -2.19
C GLY A 340 5.21 0.22 -0.93
N ALA A 341 4.74 1.47 -1.07
CA ALA A 341 4.36 2.32 0.06
C ALA A 341 2.93 2.06 0.54
N SER A 342 2.05 1.52 -0.32
CA SER A 342 0.61 1.49 -0.06
C SER A 342 0.22 0.71 1.19
N GLY A 343 0.93 -0.38 1.51
CA GLY A 343 0.73 -1.10 2.77
C GLY A 343 0.96 -0.25 4.01
N GLY A 344 2.00 0.59 3.98
CA GLY A 344 2.26 1.57 5.04
C GLY A 344 1.19 2.66 5.11
N ILE A 345 0.73 3.16 3.95
CA ILE A 345 -0.30 4.21 3.86
C ILE A 345 -1.61 3.74 4.50
N ILE A 346 -2.15 2.59 4.08
CA ILE A 346 -3.40 2.05 4.65
C ILE A 346 -3.26 1.72 6.13
N THR A 347 -2.07 1.31 6.59
CA THR A 347 -1.82 1.05 8.01
C THR A 347 -1.81 2.34 8.83
N ILE A 348 -1.23 3.44 8.32
CA ILE A 348 -1.30 4.76 8.96
C ILE A 348 -2.76 5.23 9.06
N HIS A 349 -3.56 5.09 7.99
CA HIS A 349 -4.97 5.44 7.99
C HIS A 349 -5.75 4.60 9.03
N ALA A 350 -5.50 3.30 9.10
CA ALA A 350 -6.10 2.41 10.11
C ALA A 350 -5.74 2.83 11.54
N CYS A 351 -4.46 3.11 11.81
CA CYS A 351 -4.01 3.59 13.13
C CYS A 351 -4.72 4.91 13.51
N ARG A 352 -4.85 5.83 12.56
CA ARG A 352 -5.57 7.10 12.80
C ARG A 352 -7.06 6.87 13.09
N ALA A 353 -7.70 5.98 12.34
CA ALA A 353 -9.11 5.66 12.55
C ALA A 353 -9.36 4.94 13.88
N LEU A 354 -8.43 4.09 14.33
CA LEU A 354 -8.48 3.42 15.63
C LEU A 354 -8.36 4.39 16.81
N GLN A 355 -7.74 5.55 16.65
CA GLN A 355 -7.73 6.60 17.68
C GLN A 355 -9.12 7.24 17.87
N GLU A 356 -9.93 7.29 16.81
CA GLU A 356 -11.32 7.80 16.89
C GLU A 356 -12.31 6.72 17.30
N THR A 357 -12.08 5.48 16.86
CA THR A 357 -12.97 4.34 17.11
C THR A 357 -12.12 3.15 17.54
N PRO A 358 -11.79 3.06 18.85
CA PRO A 358 -10.99 1.95 19.38
C PRO A 358 -11.65 0.59 19.10
N GLY A 359 -10.82 -0.42 18.82
CA GLY A 359 -11.26 -1.77 18.47
C GLY A 359 -10.22 -2.49 17.64
N TYR A 360 -10.67 -3.35 16.75
CA TYR A 360 -9.82 -4.01 15.76
C TYR A 360 -9.90 -3.32 14.41
N ALA A 361 -8.80 -3.32 13.67
CA ALA A 361 -8.77 -2.90 12.28
C ALA A 361 -8.16 -3.99 11.39
N VAL A 362 -8.65 -4.09 10.16
CA VAL A 362 -8.10 -4.96 9.12
C VAL A 362 -7.56 -4.09 7.99
N CYS A 363 -6.26 -4.19 7.72
CA CYS A 363 -5.65 -3.66 6.51
C CYS A 363 -5.53 -4.78 5.49
N SER A 364 -5.95 -4.57 4.23
CA SER A 364 -5.84 -5.58 3.18
C SER A 364 -5.42 -5.00 1.84
N ILE A 365 -4.67 -5.80 1.09
CA ILE A 365 -4.17 -5.44 -0.23
C ILE A 365 -4.12 -6.64 -1.16
N ALA A 366 -4.58 -6.45 -2.40
CA ALA A 366 -4.34 -7.37 -3.50
C ALA A 366 -3.06 -6.99 -4.23
N ALA A 367 -2.26 -7.96 -4.61
CA ALA A 367 -1.02 -7.77 -5.33
C ALA A 367 -1.01 -8.55 -6.65
N ALA A 368 -0.22 -8.06 -7.60
CA ALA A 368 -0.03 -8.72 -8.89
C ALA A 368 0.48 -10.16 -8.71
N GLY A 369 0.07 -11.04 -9.62
CA GLY A 369 0.39 -12.47 -9.52
C GLY A 369 -0.61 -13.28 -8.69
N GLY A 370 -1.76 -12.71 -8.33
CA GLY A 370 -2.79 -13.41 -7.56
C GLY A 370 -2.43 -13.56 -6.08
N ILE A 371 -1.77 -12.59 -5.50
CA ILE A 371 -1.41 -12.58 -4.07
C ILE A 371 -2.32 -11.61 -3.33
N GLY A 372 -2.81 -12.00 -2.15
CA GLY A 372 -3.52 -11.13 -1.22
C GLY A 372 -2.88 -11.16 0.15
N HIS A 373 -2.85 -10.01 0.81
CA HIS A 373 -2.31 -9.88 2.16
C HIS A 373 -3.27 -9.14 3.06
N ALA A 374 -3.39 -9.57 4.32
CA ALA A 374 -4.17 -8.88 5.33
C ALA A 374 -3.46 -8.87 6.69
N LEU A 375 -3.59 -7.75 7.40
CA LEU A 375 -3.00 -7.48 8.71
C LEU A 375 -4.13 -7.11 9.68
N LEU A 376 -4.15 -7.75 10.87
CA LEU A 376 -5.06 -7.41 11.95
C LEU A 376 -4.34 -6.52 12.97
N LEU A 377 -4.91 -5.37 13.21
CA LEU A 377 -4.47 -4.42 14.23
C LEU A 377 -5.48 -4.39 15.39
N ARG A 378 -5.00 -4.05 16.57
CA ARG A 378 -5.82 -3.68 17.74
C ARG A 378 -5.41 -2.30 18.22
N ALA A 379 -6.36 -1.46 18.62
CA ALA A 379 -6.06 -0.13 19.14
C ALA A 379 -5.03 -0.19 20.29
N GLY A 380 -4.08 0.73 20.28
CA GLY A 380 -3.09 0.87 21.35
C GLY A 380 -3.77 1.25 22.67
N GLY A 381 -3.33 0.64 23.76
CA GLY A 381 -3.88 0.96 25.10
C GLY A 381 -5.13 0.15 25.50
N MET A 382 -5.51 -0.88 24.75
CA MET A 382 -6.55 -1.83 25.14
C MET A 382 -5.95 -3.09 25.78
#